data_56f3d81e5d800e14a6f7365f1af69d7a
#
_entry.id   56f3d81e5d800e14a6f7365f1af69d7a
#
_cell.length_a   1.000
_cell.length_b   1.000
_cell.length_c   1.000
_cell.angle_alpha   90.00
_cell.angle_beta   90.00
_cell.angle_gamma   90.00
#
_symmetry.space_group_name_H-M   'P 1'
#
loop_
_entity.id
_entity.type
_entity.pdbx_description
1 polymer ?
#
loop_
_entity_poly.entity_id
_entity_poly.type
_entity_poly.pdbx_seq_one_letter_code
_entity_poly.pdbx_strand_id
1 'polypeptide(L)'
;MKNIIAFILLLFSVSLSAQIKSPEEFLGYPIGTKFTYHHQIVAYSRYLATQSNGLAQWQVYGYTSEGREQGQMVIANLPIGVSLEQVQQNHQKRILGEKTDPSLPVIINLSFNVHGNEAAGSEAALNTLYALISKPNKSIPYVILIDPCINPDGRDAYVTQYNRRNYIAGGNADPNDQEHFEGITSGRYNHFSFDLNRDWVWQTQKETQQRLKFYRSWMPMMHADFHEQS
;
A
#
# COMPACT_ATOMS: atom_id res chain seq x y z
N MET A 1 60.22 29.06 21.99
CA MET A 1 59.42 27.82 22.13
C MET A 1 57.98 28.19 21.81
N LYS A 2 57.50 27.83 20.63
CA LYS A 2 56.15 28.19 20.15
C LYS A 2 55.20 27.01 20.46
N ASN A 3 54.22 27.26 21.33
CA ASN A 3 53.18 26.29 21.62
C ASN A 3 52.19 26.24 20.47
N ILE A 4 52.15 25.13 19.75
CA ILE A 4 51.13 24.81 18.75
C ILE A 4 49.97 24.17 19.48
N ILE A 5 48.87 24.90 19.66
CA ILE A 5 47.61 24.38 20.14
C ILE A 5 46.91 23.76 18.94
N ALA A 6 46.91 22.43 18.87
CA ALA A 6 46.13 21.69 17.88
C ALA A 6 44.64 21.69 18.31
N PHE A 7 43.82 22.43 17.59
CA PHE A 7 42.36 22.44 17.75
C PHE A 7 41.79 21.21 17.02
N ILE A 8 41.51 20.14 17.75
CA ILE A 8 40.82 18.97 17.20
C ILE A 8 39.33 19.32 17.12
N LEU A 9 38.88 19.72 15.92
CA LEU A 9 37.47 19.81 15.59
C LEU A 9 36.88 18.38 15.53
N LEU A 10 36.28 17.94 16.62
CA LEU A 10 35.45 16.74 16.63
C LEU A 10 34.18 17.05 15.82
N LEU A 11 34.16 16.68 14.56
CA LEU A 11 32.94 16.64 13.75
C LEU A 11 32.02 15.54 14.30
N PHE A 12 31.17 15.91 15.22
CA PHE A 12 30.00 15.11 15.54
C PHE A 12 29.11 15.09 14.31
N SER A 13 29.24 14.06 13.50
CA SER A 13 28.26 13.74 12.48
C SER A 13 26.99 13.29 13.20
N VAL A 14 26.14 14.23 13.60
CA VAL A 14 24.78 13.92 14.00
C VAL A 14 24.10 13.43 12.74
N SER A 15 23.97 12.11 12.59
CA SER A 15 23.07 11.51 11.61
C SER A 15 21.67 11.94 12.01
N LEU A 16 21.21 13.10 11.49
CA LEU A 16 19.80 13.42 11.52
C LEU A 16 19.11 12.33 10.68
N SER A 17 18.59 11.31 11.34
CA SER A 17 17.63 10.43 10.71
C SER A 17 16.46 11.32 10.31
N ALA A 18 16.33 11.61 9.02
CA ALA A 18 15.21 12.40 8.54
C ALA A 18 13.93 11.68 8.94
N GLN A 19 13.06 12.38 9.64
CA GLN A 19 11.77 11.84 10.03
C GLN A 19 11.02 11.44 8.77
N ILE A 20 10.43 10.23 8.78
CA ILE A 20 9.61 9.75 7.65
C ILE A 20 8.41 10.71 7.50
N LYS A 21 8.25 11.29 6.32
CA LYS A 21 7.12 12.20 6.05
C LYS A 21 5.80 11.46 6.15
N SER A 22 4.84 12.10 6.81
CA SER A 22 3.43 11.66 6.78
C SER A 22 2.87 11.73 5.35
N PRO A 23 1.74 11.06 5.08
CA PRO A 23 1.07 11.20 3.78
C PRO A 23 0.80 12.66 3.41
N GLU A 24 0.33 13.46 4.38
CA GLU A 24 0.03 14.88 4.19
C GLU A 24 1.26 15.71 3.83
N GLU A 25 2.38 15.48 4.53
CA GLU A 25 3.65 16.15 4.22
C GLU A 25 4.23 15.75 2.87
N PHE A 26 4.01 14.52 2.43
CA PHE A 26 4.49 14.03 1.14
C PHE A 26 3.61 14.50 -0.01
N LEU A 27 2.29 14.40 0.14
CA LEU A 27 1.31 14.73 -0.89
C LEU A 27 1.06 16.25 -1.00
N GLY A 28 1.32 17.01 0.08
CA GLY A 28 1.10 18.47 0.13
C GLY A 28 -0.36 18.86 0.38
N TYR A 29 -1.20 17.94 0.88
CA TYR A 29 -2.57 18.20 1.30
C TYR A 29 -3.00 17.21 2.39
N PRO A 30 -3.94 17.58 3.29
CA PRO A 30 -4.46 16.68 4.30
C PRO A 30 -5.23 15.51 3.69
N ILE A 31 -4.98 14.30 4.18
CA ILE A 31 -5.73 13.10 3.78
C ILE A 31 -7.22 13.28 4.06
N GLY A 32 -8.07 12.91 3.11
CA GLY A 32 -9.52 13.06 3.18
C GLY A 32 -10.06 14.39 2.65
N THR A 33 -9.19 15.35 2.27
CA THR A 33 -9.65 16.60 1.64
C THR A 33 -9.81 16.50 0.14
N LYS A 34 -9.18 15.52 -0.48
CA LYS A 34 -9.34 15.11 -1.89
C LYS A 34 -8.84 13.69 -2.06
N PHE A 35 -9.22 13.06 -3.16
CA PHE A 35 -8.77 11.70 -3.47
C PHE A 35 -7.41 11.73 -4.18
N THR A 36 -6.52 10.81 -3.73
CA THR A 36 -5.16 10.67 -4.23
C THR A 36 -5.15 9.85 -5.52
N TYR A 37 -4.49 10.33 -6.58
CA TYR A 37 -4.29 9.55 -7.80
C TYR A 37 -3.40 8.34 -7.58
N HIS A 38 -3.58 7.29 -8.36
CA HIS A 38 -2.83 6.05 -8.23
C HIS A 38 -1.31 6.25 -8.29
N HIS A 39 -0.82 7.08 -9.23
CA HIS A 39 0.62 7.35 -9.32
C HIS A 39 1.22 7.98 -8.05
N GLN A 40 0.43 8.77 -7.30
CA GLN A 40 0.84 9.36 -6.03
C GLN A 40 0.87 8.30 -4.91
N ILE A 41 -0.10 7.36 -4.92
CA ILE A 41 -0.13 6.20 -4.01
C ILE A 41 1.15 5.38 -4.18
N VAL A 42 1.52 5.05 -5.41
CA VAL A 42 2.75 4.31 -5.74
C VAL A 42 3.99 5.09 -5.32
N ALA A 43 4.04 6.40 -5.63
CA ALA A 43 5.18 7.25 -5.28
C ALA A 43 5.41 7.29 -3.77
N TYR A 44 4.34 7.45 -2.98
CA TYR A 44 4.42 7.45 -1.52
C TYR A 44 4.81 6.08 -0.96
N SER A 45 4.25 5.00 -1.49
CA SER A 45 4.61 3.63 -1.09
C SER A 45 6.09 3.35 -1.34
N ARG A 46 6.63 3.73 -2.49
CA ARG A 46 8.07 3.61 -2.80
C ARG A 46 8.94 4.48 -1.89
N TYR A 47 8.49 5.69 -1.58
CA TYR A 47 9.16 6.56 -0.61
C TYR A 47 9.24 5.88 0.76
N LEU A 48 8.12 5.36 1.29
CA LEU A 48 8.10 4.66 2.57
C LEU A 48 9.02 3.44 2.58
N ALA A 49 9.01 2.63 1.53
CA ALA A 49 9.92 1.48 1.40
C ALA A 49 11.39 1.92 1.49
N THR A 50 11.76 3.01 0.79
CA THR A 50 13.12 3.56 0.79
C THR A 50 13.52 4.08 2.19
N GLN A 51 12.61 4.71 2.92
CA GLN A 51 12.87 5.29 4.24
C GLN A 51 12.76 4.28 5.40
N SER A 52 12.31 3.06 5.13
CA SER A 52 11.98 2.06 6.14
C SER A 52 13.20 1.39 6.83
N ASN A 53 14.43 1.69 6.41
CA ASN A 53 15.63 1.02 6.87
C ASN A 53 15.56 -0.52 6.76
N GLY A 54 14.97 -1.01 5.67
CA GLY A 54 14.84 -2.44 5.39
C GLY A 54 13.63 -3.14 6.02
N LEU A 55 12.81 -2.41 6.80
CA LEU A 55 11.57 -2.97 7.38
C LEU A 55 10.53 -3.27 6.31
N ALA A 56 10.48 -2.49 5.23
CA ALA A 56 9.46 -2.60 4.19
C ALA A 56 10.07 -2.62 2.78
N GLN A 57 9.39 -3.34 1.87
CA GLN A 57 9.75 -3.44 0.46
C GLN A 57 8.50 -3.23 -0.39
N TRP A 58 8.61 -2.40 -1.43
CA TRP A 58 7.59 -2.29 -2.46
C TRP A 58 7.85 -3.35 -3.53
N GLN A 59 6.90 -4.25 -3.75
CA GLN A 59 6.99 -5.32 -4.75
C GLN A 59 5.93 -5.13 -5.82
N VAL A 60 6.37 -4.97 -7.07
CA VAL A 60 5.50 -4.87 -8.23
C VAL A 60 5.14 -6.27 -8.68
N TYR A 61 3.85 -6.56 -8.82
CA TYR A 61 3.38 -7.86 -9.30
C TYR A 61 2.74 -7.80 -10.68
N GLY A 62 2.50 -6.61 -11.22
CA GLY A 62 1.96 -6.47 -12.56
C GLY A 62 1.66 -5.04 -12.99
N TYR A 63 0.96 -4.95 -14.11
CA TYR A 63 0.48 -3.70 -14.68
C TYR A 63 -0.93 -3.90 -15.21
N THR A 64 -1.80 -2.91 -15.02
CA THR A 64 -3.17 -2.92 -15.52
C THR A 64 -3.24 -2.87 -17.04
N SER A 65 -4.44 -2.94 -17.58
CA SER A 65 -4.68 -2.82 -19.01
C SER A 65 -4.32 -1.44 -19.56
N GLU A 66 -4.40 -0.38 -18.71
CA GLU A 66 -3.96 0.97 -19.06
C GLU A 66 -2.48 1.22 -18.73
N GLY A 67 -1.74 0.19 -18.32
CA GLY A 67 -0.30 0.27 -18.04
C GLY A 67 0.04 0.84 -16.65
N ARG A 68 -0.92 0.98 -15.74
CA ARG A 68 -0.67 1.40 -14.35
C ARG A 68 -0.07 0.26 -13.54
N GLU A 69 0.89 0.60 -12.71
CA GLU A 69 1.59 -0.37 -11.87
C GLU A 69 0.67 -0.96 -10.80
N GLN A 70 0.69 -2.28 -10.64
CA GLN A 70 0.10 -2.98 -9.52
C GLN A 70 1.22 -3.46 -8.59
N GLY A 71 1.16 -3.12 -7.32
CA GLY A 71 2.21 -3.46 -6.37
C GLY A 71 1.69 -3.56 -4.95
N GLN A 72 2.48 -4.23 -4.13
CA GLN A 72 2.17 -4.47 -2.73
C GLN A 72 3.36 -4.10 -1.85
N MET A 73 3.07 -3.51 -0.70
CA MET A 73 4.06 -3.30 0.35
C MET A 73 4.20 -4.59 1.18
N VAL A 74 5.42 -5.08 1.32
CA VAL A 74 5.78 -6.16 2.23
C VAL A 74 6.47 -5.55 3.43
N ILE A 75 5.85 -5.61 4.60
CA ILE A 75 6.38 -5.08 5.87
C ILE A 75 6.72 -6.28 6.75
N ALA A 76 7.98 -6.41 7.14
CA ALA A 76 8.44 -7.58 7.88
C ALA A 76 9.34 -7.20 9.07
N ASN A 77 8.84 -7.43 10.28
CA ASN A 77 9.64 -7.40 11.49
C ASN A 77 9.99 -8.85 11.87
N LEU A 78 11.22 -9.28 11.55
CA LEU A 78 11.62 -10.66 11.68
C LEU A 78 12.56 -10.87 12.88
N PRO A 79 12.57 -12.06 13.49
CA PRO A 79 13.59 -12.43 14.46
C PRO A 79 15.00 -12.38 13.85
N ILE A 80 16.00 -12.14 14.68
CA ILE A 80 17.40 -12.12 14.23
C ILE A 80 17.78 -13.45 13.57
N GLY A 81 18.37 -13.37 12.39
CA GLY A 81 18.80 -14.54 11.62
C GLY A 81 17.70 -15.24 10.82
N VAL A 82 16.47 -14.74 10.87
CA VAL A 82 15.36 -15.24 10.05
C VAL A 82 15.22 -14.38 8.78
N SER A 83 15.17 -15.04 7.64
CA SER A 83 14.89 -14.36 6.36
C SER A 83 13.40 -14.39 6.01
N LEU A 84 12.98 -13.44 5.19
CA LEU A 84 11.60 -13.38 4.69
C LEU A 84 11.25 -14.63 3.88
N GLU A 85 12.20 -15.18 3.14
CA GLU A 85 12.05 -16.41 2.38
C GLU A 85 11.79 -17.62 3.29
N GLN A 86 12.49 -17.73 4.43
CA GLN A 86 12.24 -18.79 5.40
C GLN A 86 10.81 -18.72 5.96
N VAL A 87 10.31 -17.53 6.25
CA VAL A 87 8.91 -17.33 6.69
C VAL A 87 7.94 -17.78 5.60
N GLN A 88 8.17 -17.36 4.35
CA GLN A 88 7.35 -17.73 3.22
C GLN A 88 7.32 -19.25 3.00
N GLN A 89 8.46 -19.90 3.00
CA GLN A 89 8.57 -21.36 2.85
C GLN A 89 7.90 -22.10 4.01
N ASN A 90 8.09 -21.66 5.24
CA ASN A 90 7.44 -22.23 6.41
C ASN A 90 5.91 -22.13 6.31
N HIS A 91 5.43 -21.00 5.77
CA HIS A 91 4.01 -20.77 5.56
C HIS A 91 3.43 -21.68 4.46
N GLN A 92 4.16 -21.87 3.36
CA GLN A 92 3.78 -22.82 2.30
C GLN A 92 3.66 -24.25 2.85
N LYS A 93 4.61 -24.70 3.66
CA LYS A 93 4.55 -26.00 4.34
C LYS A 93 3.30 -26.13 5.21
N ARG A 94 2.93 -25.08 5.94
CA ARG A 94 1.74 -25.06 6.79
C ARG A 94 0.46 -25.34 5.99
N ILE A 95 0.34 -24.75 4.80
CA ILE A 95 -0.82 -24.94 3.92
C ILE A 95 -0.89 -26.38 3.40
N LEU A 96 0.27 -27.01 3.18
CA LEU A 96 0.35 -28.40 2.74
C LEU A 96 0.16 -29.41 3.90
N GLY A 97 -0.05 -28.94 5.13
CA GLY A 97 -0.16 -29.81 6.31
C GLY A 97 1.15 -30.43 6.76
N GLU A 98 2.28 -29.89 6.30
CA GLU A 98 3.60 -30.35 6.67
C GLU A 98 4.05 -29.78 8.03
N LYS A 99 5.11 -30.38 8.59
CA LYS A 99 5.73 -29.87 9.83
C LYS A 99 6.33 -28.50 9.63
N THR A 100 5.92 -27.54 10.49
CA THR A 100 6.35 -26.14 10.45
C THR A 100 7.02 -25.72 11.75
N ASP A 101 7.76 -24.63 11.68
CA ASP A 101 8.28 -23.94 12.86
C ASP A 101 7.21 -22.97 13.39
N PRO A 102 6.64 -23.20 14.57
CA PRO A 102 5.62 -22.34 15.15
C PRO A 102 6.15 -20.99 15.67
N SER A 103 7.46 -20.83 15.81
CA SER A 103 8.10 -19.59 16.25
C SER A 103 8.15 -18.52 15.14
N LEU A 104 8.02 -18.92 13.88
CA LEU A 104 8.01 -17.99 12.75
C LEU A 104 6.65 -17.29 12.61
N PRO A 105 6.65 -16.01 12.26
CA PRO A 105 5.42 -15.22 12.17
C PRO A 105 4.49 -15.75 11.09
N VAL A 106 3.20 -15.47 11.27
CA VAL A 106 2.18 -15.67 10.23
C VAL A 106 2.20 -14.49 9.24
N ILE A 107 1.63 -14.72 8.06
CA ILE A 107 1.51 -13.70 7.01
C ILE A 107 0.07 -13.19 7.01
N ILE A 108 -0.09 -11.88 7.08
CA ILE A 108 -1.38 -11.18 7.02
C ILE A 108 -1.40 -10.34 5.75
N ASN A 109 -2.52 -10.34 5.02
CA ASN A 109 -2.73 -9.49 3.86
C ASN A 109 -3.88 -8.49 4.11
N LEU A 110 -3.63 -7.23 3.81
CA LEU A 110 -4.61 -6.16 3.81
C LEU A 110 -4.72 -5.62 2.39
N SER A 111 -5.91 -5.63 1.83
CA SER A 111 -6.15 -5.14 0.47
C SER A 111 -7.21 -4.06 0.44
N PHE A 112 -7.01 -3.06 -0.41
CA PHE A 112 -7.84 -1.87 -0.48
C PHE A 112 -8.20 -1.55 -1.93
N ASN A 113 -9.35 -0.92 -2.11
CA ASN A 113 -9.75 -0.29 -3.35
C ASN A 113 -9.83 -1.25 -4.55
N VAL A 114 -10.41 -2.45 -4.35
CA VAL A 114 -10.77 -3.35 -5.45
C VAL A 114 -11.86 -2.72 -6.32
N HIS A 115 -12.74 -1.93 -5.72
CA HIS A 115 -13.62 -1.01 -6.42
C HIS A 115 -12.99 0.39 -6.38
N GLY A 116 -12.66 0.95 -7.54
CA GLY A 116 -11.93 2.21 -7.61
C GLY A 116 -12.67 3.42 -7.07
N ASN A 117 -14.02 3.39 -7.09
CA ASN A 117 -14.89 4.43 -6.53
C ASN A 117 -15.01 4.38 -4.99
N GLU A 118 -14.63 3.29 -4.36
CA GLU A 118 -14.51 3.18 -2.91
C GLU A 118 -13.20 3.86 -2.46
N ALA A 119 -13.12 5.16 -2.67
CA ALA A 119 -11.86 5.88 -2.76
C ALA A 119 -11.19 6.15 -1.41
N ALA A 120 -11.92 6.18 -0.30
CA ALA A 120 -11.38 6.36 1.04
C ALA A 120 -10.48 5.17 1.46
N GLY A 121 -10.69 3.99 0.87
CA GLY A 121 -9.87 2.82 1.14
C GLY A 121 -8.38 3.04 0.88
N SER A 122 -8.01 3.61 -0.27
CA SER A 122 -6.60 3.92 -0.55
C SER A 122 -6.03 5.02 0.35
N GLU A 123 -6.83 6.01 0.73
CA GLU A 123 -6.41 7.04 1.69
C GLU A 123 -6.10 6.41 3.07
N ALA A 124 -6.95 5.50 3.51
CA ALA A 124 -6.73 4.71 4.73
C ALA A 124 -5.48 3.83 4.63
N ALA A 125 -5.24 3.24 3.46
CA ALA A 125 -4.04 2.43 3.21
C ALA A 125 -2.75 3.25 3.37
N LEU A 126 -2.71 4.50 2.86
CA LEU A 126 -1.55 5.38 3.01
C LEU A 126 -1.25 5.69 4.48
N ASN A 127 -2.29 6.00 5.28
CA ASN A 127 -2.14 6.22 6.72
C ASN A 127 -1.69 4.94 7.46
N THR A 128 -2.22 3.79 7.07
CA THR A 128 -1.84 2.48 7.63
C THR A 128 -0.37 2.17 7.35
N LEU A 129 0.08 2.36 6.12
CA LEU A 129 1.48 2.19 5.72
C LEU A 129 2.40 3.10 6.54
N TYR A 130 2.05 4.38 6.66
CA TYR A 130 2.82 5.33 7.46
C TYR A 130 2.90 4.91 8.93
N ALA A 131 1.78 4.53 9.54
CA ALA A 131 1.74 4.13 10.94
C ALA A 131 2.63 2.91 11.22
N LEU A 132 2.55 1.89 10.36
CA LEU A 132 3.33 0.66 10.52
C LEU A 132 4.83 0.85 10.28
N ILE A 133 5.22 1.75 9.38
CA ILE A 133 6.62 1.95 8.99
C ILE A 133 7.30 3.00 9.87
N SER A 134 6.61 4.09 10.24
CA SER A 134 7.18 5.16 11.07
C SER A 134 7.26 4.81 12.55
N LYS A 135 6.34 3.95 13.03
CA LYS A 135 6.27 3.53 14.44
C LYS A 135 6.09 2.00 14.56
N PRO A 136 7.06 1.21 14.06
CA PRO A 136 6.93 -0.24 14.05
C PRO A 136 6.90 -0.82 15.48
N ASN A 137 6.00 -1.78 15.71
CA ASN A 137 6.06 -2.57 16.93
C ASN A 137 7.16 -3.62 16.80
N LYS A 138 8.30 -3.36 17.44
CA LYS A 138 9.46 -4.25 17.40
C LYS A 138 9.38 -5.43 18.40
N SER A 139 8.36 -5.45 19.27
CA SER A 139 8.22 -6.46 20.32
C SER A 139 7.68 -7.79 19.82
N ILE A 140 7.00 -7.80 18.68
CA ILE A 140 6.39 -8.99 18.07
C ILE A 140 6.88 -9.15 16.63
N PRO A 141 7.25 -10.38 16.22
CA PRO A 141 7.55 -10.65 14.81
C PRO A 141 6.25 -10.68 13.99
N TYR A 142 6.28 -10.10 12.79
CA TYR A 142 5.14 -10.11 11.86
C TYR A 142 5.60 -9.99 10.41
N VAL A 143 4.75 -10.44 9.50
CA VAL A 143 4.79 -10.13 8.07
C VAL A 143 3.41 -9.63 7.66
N ILE A 144 3.34 -8.40 7.19
CA ILE A 144 2.10 -7.76 6.71
C ILE A 144 2.30 -7.36 5.26
N LEU A 145 1.38 -7.82 4.41
CA LEU A 145 1.28 -7.45 3.01
C LEU A 145 0.19 -6.39 2.88
N ILE A 146 0.46 -5.28 2.21
CA ILE A 146 -0.54 -4.23 1.98
C ILE A 146 -0.61 -3.89 0.50
N ASP A 147 -1.76 -4.17 -0.11
CA ASP A 147 -2.11 -3.75 -1.46
C ASP A 147 -2.96 -2.47 -1.36
N PRO A 148 -2.39 -1.28 -1.57
CA PRO A 148 -3.09 -0.02 -1.30
C PRO A 148 -4.10 0.36 -2.38
N CYS A 149 -4.05 -0.27 -3.55
CA CYS A 149 -4.97 0.00 -4.65
C CYS A 149 -4.97 -1.15 -5.67
N ILE A 150 -5.94 -2.06 -5.54
CA ILE A 150 -6.06 -3.23 -6.40
C ILE A 150 -6.52 -2.85 -7.81
N ASN A 151 -7.36 -1.81 -7.92
CA ASN A 151 -7.95 -1.36 -9.18
C ASN A 151 -7.46 0.06 -9.55
N PRO A 152 -6.23 0.20 -10.05
CA PRO A 152 -5.67 1.50 -10.42
C PRO A 152 -6.45 2.24 -11.51
N ASP A 153 -6.97 1.51 -12.51
CA ASP A 153 -7.70 2.11 -13.63
C ASP A 153 -9.05 2.67 -13.16
N GLY A 154 -9.79 1.90 -12.37
CA GLY A 154 -11.04 2.36 -11.79
C GLY A 154 -10.83 3.53 -10.82
N ARG A 155 -9.77 3.49 -10.02
CA ARG A 155 -9.42 4.60 -9.12
C ARG A 155 -9.19 5.90 -9.87
N ASP A 156 -8.31 5.89 -10.86
CA ASP A 156 -7.98 7.11 -11.60
C ASP A 156 -9.16 7.62 -12.43
N ALA A 157 -10.01 6.73 -12.93
CA ALA A 157 -11.26 7.10 -13.57
C ALA A 157 -12.17 7.86 -12.59
N TYR A 158 -12.39 7.32 -11.38
CA TYR A 158 -13.19 7.97 -10.34
C TYR A 158 -12.60 9.32 -9.91
N VAL A 159 -11.32 9.35 -9.54
CA VAL A 159 -10.65 10.58 -9.07
C VAL A 159 -10.69 11.68 -10.14
N THR A 160 -10.48 11.31 -11.40
CA THR A 160 -10.55 12.27 -12.52
C THR A 160 -11.96 12.81 -12.67
N GLN A 161 -12.97 11.97 -12.59
CA GLN A 161 -14.37 12.38 -12.72
C GLN A 161 -14.81 13.27 -11.55
N TYR A 162 -14.47 12.89 -10.32
CA TYR A 162 -14.71 13.68 -9.12
C TYR A 162 -14.08 15.07 -9.23
N ASN A 163 -12.80 15.15 -9.57
CA ASN A 163 -12.08 16.43 -9.68
C ASN A 163 -12.64 17.35 -10.78
N ARG A 164 -13.24 16.80 -11.84
CA ARG A 164 -13.90 17.61 -12.89
C ARG A 164 -15.21 18.23 -12.44
N ARG A 165 -15.84 17.69 -11.42
CA ARG A 165 -17.19 18.08 -10.95
C ARG A 165 -17.16 18.76 -9.60
N ASN A 166 -16.06 18.64 -8.88
CA ASN A 166 -15.90 19.30 -7.59
C ASN A 166 -15.57 20.77 -7.78
N TYR A 167 -16.55 21.64 -7.51
CA TYR A 167 -16.44 23.11 -7.63
C TYR A 167 -16.05 23.79 -6.31
N ILE A 168 -16.16 23.08 -5.20
CA ILE A 168 -15.94 23.60 -3.86
C ILE A 168 -14.75 22.88 -3.23
N ALA A 169 -13.77 23.65 -2.77
CA ALA A 169 -12.64 23.07 -2.05
C ALA A 169 -13.14 22.32 -0.80
N GLY A 170 -12.92 21.00 -0.74
CA GLY A 170 -13.36 20.15 0.34
C GLY A 170 -14.67 19.38 0.09
N GLY A 171 -15.24 19.49 -1.10
CA GLY A 171 -16.45 18.77 -1.50
C GLY A 171 -17.76 19.44 -1.08
N ASN A 172 -18.86 18.97 -1.66
CA ASN A 172 -20.21 19.39 -1.34
C ASN A 172 -20.98 18.27 -0.62
N ALA A 173 -21.54 18.56 0.55
CA ALA A 173 -22.32 17.58 1.32
C ALA A 173 -23.73 17.30 0.76
N ASP A 174 -24.18 18.04 -0.25
CA ASP A 174 -25.46 17.77 -0.92
C ASP A 174 -25.35 16.50 -1.77
N PRO A 175 -26.08 15.41 -1.45
CA PRO A 175 -26.01 14.16 -2.20
C PRO A 175 -26.48 14.25 -3.66
N ASN A 176 -27.14 15.35 -4.02
CA ASN A 176 -27.57 15.59 -5.41
C ASN A 176 -26.53 16.41 -6.22
N ASP A 177 -25.41 16.79 -5.61
CA ASP A 177 -24.37 17.50 -6.33
C ASP A 177 -23.71 16.63 -7.40
N GLN A 178 -23.26 17.29 -8.47
CA GLN A 178 -22.63 16.63 -9.61
C GLN A 178 -21.36 15.84 -9.25
N GLU A 179 -20.68 16.21 -8.16
CA GLU A 179 -19.48 15.50 -7.71
C GLU A 179 -19.77 14.07 -7.25
N HIS A 180 -21.00 13.79 -6.78
CA HIS A 180 -21.43 12.48 -6.33
C HIS A 180 -21.98 11.60 -7.46
N PHE A 181 -22.14 12.15 -8.65
CA PHE A 181 -22.68 11.40 -9.78
C PHE A 181 -21.56 10.74 -10.61
N GLU A 182 -21.42 9.43 -10.52
CA GLU A 182 -20.37 8.68 -11.23
C GLU A 182 -20.60 8.52 -12.74
N GLY A 183 -21.83 8.64 -13.22
CA GLY A 183 -22.17 8.41 -14.62
C GLY A 183 -22.06 6.95 -15.06
N ILE A 184 -22.02 6.73 -16.39
CA ILE A 184 -22.05 5.39 -16.99
C ILE A 184 -20.72 4.64 -16.79
N THR A 185 -19.60 5.36 -16.79
CA THR A 185 -18.26 4.81 -16.55
C THR A 185 -17.90 4.93 -15.08
N SER A 186 -18.55 4.12 -14.25
CA SER A 186 -18.27 4.11 -12.83
C SER A 186 -16.83 3.68 -12.57
N GLY A 187 -16.16 4.38 -11.67
CA GLY A 187 -14.85 4.01 -11.17
C GLY A 187 -14.81 2.67 -10.40
N ARG A 188 -15.97 2.05 -10.19
CA ARG A 188 -16.07 0.74 -9.57
C ARG A 188 -15.29 -0.33 -10.34
N TYR A 189 -15.38 -0.31 -11.67
CA TYR A 189 -14.90 -1.34 -12.57
C TYR A 189 -13.46 -1.08 -13.05
N ASN A 190 -12.82 -2.11 -13.63
CA ASN A 190 -11.55 -1.95 -14.32
C ASN A 190 -11.76 -1.30 -15.72
N HIS A 191 -10.67 -1.18 -16.51
CA HIS A 191 -10.72 -0.65 -17.88
C HIS A 191 -11.83 -1.27 -18.77
N PHE A 192 -12.06 -2.57 -18.64
CA PHE A 192 -13.06 -3.30 -19.43
C PHE A 192 -14.46 -3.33 -18.81
N SER A 193 -14.74 -2.48 -17.85
CA SER A 193 -16.00 -2.46 -17.10
C SER A 193 -16.30 -3.78 -16.38
N PHE A 194 -15.24 -4.46 -15.89
CA PHE A 194 -15.36 -5.71 -15.17
C PHE A 194 -15.18 -5.49 -13.66
N ASP A 195 -16.05 -6.12 -12.86
CA ASP A 195 -15.92 -6.10 -11.39
C ASP A 195 -14.83 -7.09 -10.95
N LEU A 196 -13.65 -6.56 -10.55
CA LEU A 196 -12.53 -7.38 -10.12
C LEU A 196 -12.85 -8.20 -8.85
N ASN A 197 -13.83 -7.75 -8.03
CA ASN A 197 -14.31 -8.51 -6.88
C ASN A 197 -15.24 -9.69 -7.26
N ARG A 198 -15.53 -9.88 -8.54
CA ARG A 198 -16.23 -11.06 -9.08
C ARG A 198 -15.31 -12.00 -9.83
N ASP A 199 -14.02 -11.65 -9.94
CA ASP A 199 -13.07 -12.37 -10.80
C ASP A 199 -12.08 -13.29 -10.06
N TRP A 200 -12.17 -13.40 -8.73
CA TRP A 200 -11.29 -14.23 -7.92
C TRP A 200 -11.20 -15.69 -8.38
N VAL A 201 -12.35 -16.28 -8.71
CA VAL A 201 -12.44 -17.67 -9.16
C VAL A 201 -12.13 -17.78 -10.65
N TRP A 202 -12.71 -16.89 -11.45
CA TRP A 202 -12.66 -16.98 -12.90
C TRP A 202 -11.32 -16.56 -13.48
N GLN A 203 -10.63 -15.58 -12.88
CA GLN A 203 -9.32 -15.08 -13.28
C GLN A 203 -9.29 -14.67 -14.77
N THR A 204 -10.34 -13.99 -15.21
CA THR A 204 -10.47 -13.56 -16.61
C THR A 204 -9.73 -12.27 -16.88
N GLN A 205 -9.56 -11.43 -15.86
CA GLN A 205 -8.91 -10.13 -15.97
C GLN A 205 -7.41 -10.23 -15.68
N LYS A 206 -6.63 -9.50 -16.46
CA LYS A 206 -5.17 -9.44 -16.32
C LYS A 206 -4.74 -9.04 -14.91
N GLU A 207 -5.43 -8.07 -14.33
CA GLU A 207 -5.20 -7.56 -12.98
C GLU A 207 -5.33 -8.68 -11.95
N THR A 208 -6.39 -9.46 -12.04
CA THR A 208 -6.64 -10.60 -11.14
C THR A 208 -5.62 -11.71 -11.32
N GLN A 209 -5.25 -12.04 -12.56
CA GLN A 209 -4.28 -13.09 -12.85
C GLN A 209 -2.91 -12.76 -12.22
N GLN A 210 -2.44 -11.54 -12.37
CA GLN A 210 -1.18 -11.07 -11.82
C GLN A 210 -1.20 -11.04 -10.29
N ARG A 211 -2.27 -10.46 -9.72
CA ARG A 211 -2.49 -10.41 -8.27
C ARG A 211 -2.52 -11.80 -7.64
N LEU A 212 -3.29 -12.73 -8.20
CA LEU A 212 -3.42 -14.08 -7.66
C LEU A 212 -2.13 -14.90 -7.77
N LYS A 213 -1.34 -14.73 -8.81
CA LYS A 213 -0.02 -15.34 -8.91
C LYS A 213 0.87 -14.89 -7.74
N PHE A 214 0.89 -13.60 -7.46
CA PHE A 214 1.63 -13.02 -6.35
C PHE A 214 1.04 -13.47 -4.99
N TYR A 215 -0.27 -13.40 -4.81
CA TYR A 215 -0.98 -13.83 -3.61
C TYR A 215 -0.68 -15.29 -3.25
N ARG A 216 -0.70 -16.19 -4.25
CA ARG A 216 -0.40 -17.61 -4.06
C ARG A 216 1.06 -17.87 -3.64
N SER A 217 1.99 -17.00 -4.01
CA SER A 217 3.38 -17.15 -3.55
C SER A 217 3.52 -16.86 -2.06
N TRP A 218 2.63 -16.06 -1.50
CA TRP A 218 2.58 -15.73 -0.07
C TRP A 218 1.60 -16.58 0.73
N MET A 219 0.44 -16.88 0.17
CA MET A 219 -0.67 -17.61 0.80
C MET A 219 -0.97 -17.12 2.22
N PRO A 220 -1.37 -15.87 2.41
CA PRO A 220 -1.55 -15.29 3.72
C PRO A 220 -2.56 -16.07 4.57
N MET A 221 -2.33 -16.14 5.88
CA MET A 221 -3.18 -16.87 6.83
C MET A 221 -4.45 -16.08 7.17
N MET A 222 -4.36 -14.77 7.10
CA MET A 222 -5.47 -13.84 7.26
C MET A 222 -5.47 -12.86 6.09
N HIS A 223 -6.64 -12.63 5.53
CA HIS A 223 -6.85 -11.60 4.53
C HIS A 223 -8.04 -10.73 4.94
N ALA A 224 -7.82 -9.43 4.99
CA ALA A 224 -8.87 -8.43 5.13
C ALA A 224 -8.94 -7.60 3.85
N ASP A 225 -10.11 -7.57 3.24
CA ASP A 225 -10.42 -6.79 2.05
C ASP A 225 -11.34 -5.62 2.44
N PHE A 226 -10.83 -4.40 2.26
CA PHE A 226 -11.49 -3.19 2.75
C PHE A 226 -12.36 -2.59 1.65
N HIS A 227 -13.64 -2.47 1.94
CA HIS A 227 -14.67 -1.90 1.09
C HIS A 227 -15.33 -0.70 1.76
N GLU A 228 -16.00 0.11 0.96
CA GLU A 228 -16.96 1.09 1.43
C GLU A 228 -18.38 0.58 1.15
N GLN A 229 -19.33 0.99 2.00
CA GLN A 229 -20.75 0.75 1.73
C GLN A 229 -21.25 1.81 0.74
N SER A 230 -21.91 1.34 -0.31
CA SER A 230 -22.65 2.17 -1.28
C SER A 230 -24.10 2.26 -0.88
#